data_7da92f5f6cdb0c468eb4fae32ec26d82
#
_entry.id   7da92f5f6cdb0c468eb4fae32ec26d82
#
_cell.length_a   1.000
_cell.length_b   1.000
_cell.length_c   1.000
_cell.angle_alpha   90.00
_cell.angle_beta   90.00
_cell.angle_gamma   90.00
#
_symmetry.space_group_name_H-M   'P 1'
#
loop_
_entity.id
_entity.type
_entity.pdbx_description
1 polymer ?
#
loop_
_entity_poly.entity_id
_entity_poly.type
_entity_poly.pdbx_seq_one_letter_code
_entity_poly.pdbx_strand_id
1 'polypeptide(L)'
;MSNIDKRALRDLATALDGDDWHAEGNSVYGGAYDVGDNVCHDHIASCESVNGESPLADFIAAANPATVLALLDELEAKDKRIADLKEAFSIALSAAGIDVPAAAGKGE
;
A
#
# COMPACT_ATOMS: atom_id res chain seq x y z
N MET A 1 -11.43 -3.49 14.28
CA MET A 1 -10.20 -3.55 13.52
C MET A 1 -9.18 -2.55 14.01
N SER A 2 -7.95 -3.00 14.11
CA SER A 2 -6.91 -2.11 14.60
C SER A 2 -6.57 -1.04 13.59
N ASN A 3 -6.08 0.08 14.08
CA ASN A 3 -5.57 1.12 13.21
C ASN A 3 -4.29 0.67 12.55
N ILE A 4 -4.16 0.98 11.30
CA ILE A 4 -2.94 0.68 10.57
C ILE A 4 -2.06 1.92 10.65
N ASP A 5 -0.82 1.71 11.07
CA ASP A 5 0.14 2.81 11.08
C ASP A 5 0.69 2.95 9.67
N LYS A 6 0.01 3.75 8.88
CA LYS A 6 0.35 3.90 7.46
C LYS A 6 1.72 4.53 7.25
N ARG A 7 2.10 5.41 8.14
CA ARG A 7 3.40 6.06 8.02
C ARG A 7 4.53 5.07 8.27
N ALA A 8 4.39 4.26 9.31
CA ALA A 8 5.40 3.25 9.61
C ALA A 8 5.49 2.24 8.47
N LEU A 9 4.35 1.85 7.93
CA LEU A 9 4.33 0.89 6.83
C LEU A 9 5.00 1.48 5.58
N ARG A 10 4.74 2.75 5.30
CA ARG A 10 5.37 3.43 4.17
C ARG A 10 6.88 3.50 4.36
N ASP A 11 7.33 3.82 5.59
CA ASP A 11 8.75 3.92 5.87
C ASP A 11 9.45 2.58 5.66
N LEU A 12 8.81 1.50 6.10
CA LEU A 12 9.38 0.17 5.94
C LEU A 12 9.46 -0.23 4.47
N ALA A 13 8.42 0.06 3.72
CA ALA A 13 8.41 -0.28 2.29
C ALA A 13 9.43 0.57 1.52
N THR A 14 9.57 1.84 1.91
CA THR A 14 10.54 2.73 1.27
C THR A 14 11.96 2.26 1.56
N ALA A 15 12.20 1.75 2.76
CA ALA A 15 13.52 1.25 3.12
C ALA A 15 13.94 0.06 2.26
N LEU A 16 12.99 -0.60 1.64
CA LEU A 16 13.25 -1.70 0.73
C LEU A 16 13.29 -1.25 -0.73
N ASP A 17 13.35 0.07 -0.94
CA ASP A 17 13.46 0.68 -2.27
C ASP A 17 12.31 0.31 -3.20
N GLY A 18 11.15 0.02 -2.63
CA GLY A 18 10.00 -0.34 -3.46
C GLY A 18 10.21 -1.63 -4.22
N ASP A 19 10.88 -2.58 -3.59
CA ASP A 19 11.21 -3.84 -4.20
C ASP A 19 9.97 -4.59 -4.71
N ASP A 20 10.15 -5.30 -5.80
CA ASP A 20 9.06 -6.03 -6.44
C ASP A 20 9.39 -7.52 -6.38
N TRP A 21 8.61 -8.26 -5.63
CA TRP A 21 8.86 -9.67 -5.36
C TRP A 21 8.06 -10.58 -6.27
N HIS A 22 8.54 -11.80 -6.47
CA HIS A 22 7.82 -12.78 -7.24
C HIS A 22 7.87 -14.14 -6.53
N ALA A 23 6.88 -14.96 -6.80
CA ALA A 23 6.80 -16.29 -6.22
C ALA A 23 7.20 -17.34 -7.24
N GLU A 24 7.94 -18.34 -6.76
CA GLU A 24 8.27 -19.52 -7.56
C GLU A 24 8.00 -20.72 -6.67
N GLY A 25 6.92 -21.44 -6.97
CA GLY A 25 6.51 -22.54 -6.14
C GLY A 25 6.13 -22.04 -4.75
N ASN A 26 6.83 -22.50 -3.73
CA ASN A 26 6.56 -22.10 -2.36
C ASN A 26 7.55 -21.06 -1.84
N SER A 27 8.36 -20.49 -2.72
CA SER A 27 9.35 -19.50 -2.31
C SER A 27 9.05 -18.14 -2.90
N VAL A 28 9.52 -17.09 -2.23
CA VAL A 28 9.37 -15.72 -2.68
C VAL A 28 10.76 -15.13 -2.83
N TYR A 29 10.98 -14.48 -3.96
CA TYR A 29 12.27 -13.88 -4.27
C TYR A 29 12.11 -12.39 -4.56
N GLY A 30 13.12 -11.62 -4.18
CA GLY A 30 13.14 -10.20 -4.41
C GLY A 30 13.79 -9.84 -5.73
N GLY A 31 14.17 -8.57 -5.84
CA GLY A 31 14.75 -8.05 -7.06
C GLY A 31 16.08 -8.68 -7.42
N ALA A 32 16.43 -8.56 -8.67
CA ALA A 32 17.67 -9.14 -9.19
C ALA A 32 18.88 -8.27 -8.81
N TYR A 33 19.99 -8.91 -8.57
CA TYR A 33 21.25 -8.20 -8.37
C TYR A 33 22.37 -9.03 -8.98
N ASP A 34 23.45 -8.36 -9.32
CA ASP A 34 24.56 -9.01 -10.00
C ASP A 34 25.63 -9.44 -9.00
N VAL A 35 26.11 -10.68 -9.19
CA VAL A 35 27.24 -11.20 -8.42
C VAL A 35 28.21 -11.77 -9.45
N GLY A 36 29.24 -11.01 -9.77
CA GLY A 36 30.16 -11.40 -10.82
C GLY A 36 29.42 -11.47 -12.16
N ASP A 37 29.43 -12.64 -12.79
CA ASP A 37 28.75 -12.85 -14.05
C ASP A 37 27.35 -13.40 -13.89
N ASN A 38 26.90 -13.57 -12.63
CA ASN A 38 25.62 -14.20 -12.34
C ASN A 38 24.58 -13.17 -11.87
N VAL A 39 23.34 -13.44 -12.23
CA VAL A 39 22.21 -12.66 -11.72
C VAL A 39 21.58 -13.46 -10.60
N CYS A 40 21.49 -12.85 -9.44
CA CYS A 40 20.93 -13.49 -8.26
C CYS A 40 19.70 -12.73 -7.81
N HIS A 41 18.88 -13.41 -7.02
CA HIS A 41 17.69 -12.79 -6.43
C HIS A 41 17.73 -13.00 -4.93
N ASP A 42 17.25 -12.01 -4.19
CA ASP A 42 17.16 -12.15 -2.74
C ASP A 42 16.09 -13.18 -2.41
N HIS A 43 16.41 -14.08 -1.53
CA HIS A 43 15.43 -15.02 -1.02
C HIS A 43 14.66 -14.36 0.13
N ILE A 44 13.38 -14.16 -0.08
CA ILE A 44 12.55 -13.45 0.89
C ILE A 44 11.91 -14.41 1.89
N ALA A 45 11.32 -15.49 1.39
CA ALA A 45 10.61 -16.41 2.26
C ALA A 45 10.42 -17.76 1.59
N SER A 46 10.31 -18.80 2.43
CA SER A 46 9.88 -20.11 1.97
C SER A 46 8.63 -20.45 2.76
N CYS A 47 7.63 -20.96 2.09
CA CYS A 47 6.33 -21.23 2.70
C CYS A 47 5.96 -22.69 2.50
N GLU A 48 4.96 -23.13 3.24
CA GLU A 48 4.44 -24.47 3.02
C GLU A 48 3.70 -24.51 1.70
N SER A 49 3.72 -25.64 1.06
CA SER A 49 2.99 -25.82 -0.19
C SER A 49 2.13 -27.06 -0.13
N VAL A 50 1.06 -27.06 -0.90
CA VAL A 50 0.17 -28.19 -1.04
C VAL A 50 0.05 -28.47 -2.52
N ASN A 51 0.46 -29.65 -2.94
CA ASN A 51 0.40 -30.05 -4.37
C ASN A 51 1.21 -29.09 -5.25
N GLY A 52 2.34 -28.60 -4.72
CA GLY A 52 3.20 -27.72 -5.50
C GLY A 52 2.75 -26.27 -5.54
N GLU A 53 1.68 -25.95 -4.83
CA GLU A 53 1.15 -24.59 -4.81
C GLU A 53 1.24 -24.02 -3.40
N SER A 54 1.47 -22.73 -3.30
CA SER A 54 1.54 -22.06 -2.02
C SER A 54 0.83 -20.71 -2.08
N PRO A 55 -0.43 -20.67 -1.65
CA PRO A 55 -1.13 -19.39 -1.57
C PRO A 55 -0.43 -18.39 -0.67
N LEU A 56 0.30 -18.86 0.35
CA LEU A 56 1.07 -17.96 1.21
C LEU A 56 2.18 -17.27 0.43
N ALA A 57 2.92 -18.03 -0.37
CA ALA A 57 3.99 -17.44 -1.16
C ALA A 57 3.43 -16.46 -2.17
N ASP A 58 2.32 -16.83 -2.80
CA ASP A 58 1.67 -15.96 -3.79
C ASP A 58 1.22 -14.65 -3.14
N PHE A 59 0.64 -14.74 -1.95
CA PHE A 59 0.21 -13.54 -1.25
C PHE A 59 1.37 -12.65 -0.87
N ILE A 60 2.42 -13.24 -0.30
CA ILE A 60 3.58 -12.48 0.13
C ILE A 60 4.21 -11.76 -1.07
N ALA A 61 4.34 -12.47 -2.19
CA ALA A 61 4.92 -11.87 -3.39
C ALA A 61 4.07 -10.72 -3.91
N ALA A 62 2.76 -10.88 -3.88
CA ALA A 62 1.85 -9.84 -4.36
C ALA A 62 1.84 -8.62 -3.44
N ALA A 63 2.08 -8.82 -2.15
CA ALA A 63 2.09 -7.76 -1.16
C ALA A 63 3.49 -7.17 -0.97
N ASN A 64 4.26 -7.10 -2.02
CA ASN A 64 5.62 -6.59 -1.99
C ASN A 64 5.67 -5.08 -1.70
N PRO A 65 6.87 -4.55 -1.40
CA PRO A 65 6.99 -3.13 -1.07
C PRO A 65 6.44 -2.19 -2.14
N ALA A 66 6.64 -2.53 -3.42
CA ALA A 66 6.13 -1.68 -4.50
C ALA A 66 4.61 -1.61 -4.47
N THR A 67 3.96 -2.76 -4.25
CA THR A 67 2.50 -2.82 -4.15
C THR A 67 2.00 -2.03 -2.95
N VAL A 68 2.68 -2.19 -1.81
CA VAL A 68 2.30 -1.48 -0.59
C VAL A 68 2.39 0.03 -0.81
N LEU A 69 3.47 0.50 -1.43
CA LEU A 69 3.63 1.93 -1.69
C LEU A 69 2.55 2.44 -2.63
N ALA A 70 2.23 1.67 -3.66
CA ALA A 70 1.18 2.06 -4.62
C ALA A 70 -0.18 2.17 -3.93
N LEU A 71 -0.50 1.22 -3.05
CA LEU A 71 -1.75 1.25 -2.32
C LEU A 71 -1.81 2.43 -1.36
N LEU A 72 -0.71 2.73 -0.68
CA LEU A 72 -0.67 3.86 0.23
C LEU A 72 -0.82 5.17 -0.53
N ASP A 73 -0.19 5.29 -1.70
CA ASP A 73 -0.33 6.48 -2.53
C ASP A 73 -1.77 6.65 -2.99
N GLU A 74 -2.41 5.57 -3.40
CA GLU A 74 -3.79 5.60 -3.84
C GLU A 74 -4.71 6.04 -2.72
N LEU A 75 -4.48 5.48 -1.53
CA LEU A 75 -5.28 5.85 -0.37
C LEU A 75 -5.11 7.33 -0.02
N GLU A 76 -3.88 7.82 -0.06
CA GLU A 76 -3.58 9.20 0.24
C GLU A 76 -4.25 10.13 -0.76
N ALA A 77 -4.22 9.75 -2.04
CA ALA A 77 -4.87 10.54 -3.09
C ALA A 77 -6.37 10.61 -2.87
N LYS A 78 -6.97 9.50 -2.45
CA LYS A 78 -8.40 9.48 -2.20
C LYS A 78 -8.78 10.29 -0.97
N ASP A 79 -7.94 10.24 0.06
CA ASP A 79 -8.18 11.05 1.25
C ASP A 79 -8.14 12.53 0.91
N LYS A 80 -7.18 12.93 0.08
CA LYS A 80 -7.08 14.31 -0.35
C LYS A 80 -8.30 14.71 -1.17
N ARG A 81 -8.75 13.83 -2.04
CA ARG A 81 -9.92 14.11 -2.85
C ARG A 81 -11.17 14.29 -2.00
N ILE A 82 -11.31 13.45 -0.97
CA ILE A 82 -12.43 13.57 -0.05
C ILE A 82 -12.38 14.92 0.65
N ALA A 83 -11.20 15.32 1.12
CA ALA A 83 -11.05 16.61 1.79
C ALA A 83 -11.39 17.76 0.84
N ASP A 84 -10.90 17.70 -0.40
CA ASP A 84 -11.17 18.72 -1.39
C ASP A 84 -12.67 18.81 -1.72
N LEU A 85 -13.33 17.67 -1.82
CA LEU A 85 -14.76 17.65 -2.08
C LEU A 85 -15.57 18.22 -0.94
N LYS A 86 -15.15 17.92 0.30
CA LYS A 86 -15.82 18.47 1.47
C LYS A 86 -15.69 19.98 1.51
N GLU A 87 -14.52 20.47 1.19
CA GLU A 87 -14.29 21.92 1.17
C GLU A 87 -15.12 22.57 0.07
N ALA A 88 -15.11 21.98 -1.11
CA ALA A 88 -15.88 22.53 -2.23
C ALA A 88 -17.37 22.56 -1.91
N PHE A 89 -17.87 21.51 -1.27
CA PHE A 89 -19.27 21.43 -0.88
C PHE A 89 -19.61 22.51 0.15
N SER A 90 -18.72 22.68 1.13
CA SER A 90 -18.91 23.70 2.16
C SER A 90 -18.94 25.10 1.55
N ILE A 91 -18.03 25.37 0.61
CA ILE A 91 -17.97 26.66 -0.07
C ILE A 91 -19.24 26.88 -0.89
N ALA A 92 -19.69 25.84 -1.57
CA ALA A 92 -20.90 25.95 -2.38
C ALA A 92 -22.13 26.25 -1.51
N LEU A 93 -22.22 25.59 -0.35
CA LEU A 93 -23.34 25.84 0.55
C LEU A 93 -23.29 27.25 1.13
N SER A 94 -22.11 27.73 1.47
CA SER A 94 -21.94 29.09 1.98
C SER A 94 -22.33 30.12 0.92
N ALA A 95 -21.92 29.89 -0.31
CA ALA A 95 -22.25 30.78 -1.41
C ALA A 95 -23.75 30.80 -1.66
N ALA A 96 -24.43 29.70 -1.36
CA ALA A 96 -25.90 29.62 -1.52
C ALA A 96 -26.62 30.15 -0.30
N GLY A 97 -25.90 30.57 0.74
CA GLY A 97 -26.52 31.10 1.94
C GLY A 97 -26.97 30.03 2.93
N ILE A 98 -26.46 28.84 2.80
CA ILE A 98 -26.81 27.74 3.68
C ILE A 98 -25.67 27.50 4.67
N ASP A 99 -26.02 27.48 5.97
CA ASP A 99 -25.02 27.22 7.01
C ASP A 99 -24.73 25.74 7.11
N VAL A 100 -23.45 25.43 7.24
CA VAL A 100 -23.03 24.06 7.47
C VAL A 100 -22.73 23.93 8.95
N PRO A 101 -23.45 23.08 9.68
CA PRO A 101 -23.22 22.94 11.12
C PRO A 101 -21.79 22.50 11.40
N ALA A 102 -21.18 23.15 12.37
CA ALA A 102 -19.80 22.81 12.73
C ALA A 102 -19.67 21.35 13.19
N ALA A 103 -20.66 20.86 13.89
CA ALA A 103 -20.65 19.48 14.36
C ALA A 103 -20.62 18.50 13.19
N ALA A 104 -21.32 18.82 12.12
CA ALA A 104 -21.33 17.97 10.94
C ALA A 104 -19.95 17.97 10.30
N GLY A 105 -19.25 19.06 10.38
CA GLY A 105 -17.91 19.14 9.82
C GLY A 105 -16.88 18.37 10.58
N LYS A 106 -17.18 18.06 11.84
CA LYS A 106 -16.24 17.36 12.63
C LYS A 106 -16.29 15.91 12.41
N GLY A 107 -17.29 15.47 12.24
CA GLY A 107 -17.38 14.07 12.03
C GLY A 107 -16.34 13.22 12.71
N GLU A 108 -16.21 13.67 12.95
CA GLU A 108 -15.59 13.24 13.07
C GLU A 108 -15.16 12.82 12.91
#